data_2b1bd26138937aace7bbd4bd43802c45
#
_entry.id   2b1bd26138937aace7bbd4bd43802c45
#
_cell.length_a   1.000
_cell.length_b   1.000
_cell.length_c   1.000
_cell.angle_alpha   90.00
_cell.angle_beta   90.00
_cell.angle_gamma   90.00
#
_symmetry.space_group_name_H-M   'P 1'
#
loop_
_entity.id
_entity.type
_entity.pdbx_description
1 polymer ?
#
loop_
_entity_poly.entity_id
_entity_poly.type
_entity_poly.pdbx_seq_one_letter_code
_entity_poly.pdbx_strand_id
1 'polypeptide(L)' 'MKKTVLQRYAHLIAKTGVNVQPGQEVVVRAGLDQPEFVQMVVEECYKLGASLVTVDWE' A
#
# COMPACT_ATOMS: atom_id res chain seq x y z
N MET A 1 -15.45 6.21 -6.76
CA MET A 1 -14.18 6.77 -7.23
C MET A 1 -13.65 5.97 -8.39
N LYS A 2 -13.02 6.66 -9.34
CA LYS A 2 -12.38 5.96 -10.44
C LYS A 2 -11.14 5.23 -9.94
N LYS A 3 -10.88 4.08 -10.53
CA LYS A 3 -9.75 3.23 -10.18
C LYS A 3 -8.41 3.96 -10.28
N THR A 4 -8.27 4.85 -11.26
CA THR A 4 -7.07 5.66 -11.46
C THR A 4 -6.79 6.58 -10.26
N VAL A 5 -7.84 7.17 -9.70
CA VAL A 5 -7.72 8.04 -8.53
C VAL A 5 -7.27 7.23 -7.32
N LEU A 6 -7.85 6.05 -7.12
CA LEU A 6 -7.47 5.15 -6.02
C LEU A 6 -6.02 4.71 -6.15
N GLN A 7 -5.56 4.42 -7.37
CA GLN A 7 -4.16 4.04 -7.59
C GLN A 7 -3.20 5.17 -7.25
N ARG A 8 -3.55 6.40 -7.60
CA ARG A 8 -2.73 7.58 -7.24
C ARG A 8 -2.65 7.76 -5.74
N TYR A 9 -3.77 7.60 -5.04
CA TYR A 9 -3.79 7.64 -3.59
C TYR A 9 -2.94 6.55 -2.97
N ALA A 10 -3.07 5.33 -3.47
CA ALA A 10 -2.29 4.21 -2.99
C ALA A 10 -0.79 4.44 -3.16
N HIS A 11 -0.39 4.96 -4.33
CA HIS A 11 1.00 5.30 -4.60
C HIS A 11 1.51 6.37 -3.65
N LEU A 12 0.72 7.40 -3.43
CA LEU A 12 1.09 8.51 -2.54
C LEU A 12 1.24 8.03 -1.09
N ILE A 13 0.33 7.17 -0.64
CA ILE A 13 0.39 6.60 0.69
C ILE A 13 1.65 5.75 0.86
N ALA A 14 1.94 4.91 -0.13
CA ALA A 14 3.13 4.05 -0.08
C ALA A 14 4.42 4.86 -0.09
N LYS A 15 4.49 5.87 -0.97
CA LYS A 15 5.69 6.68 -1.13
C LYS A 15 5.92 7.66 0.01
N THR A 16 4.86 8.35 0.44
CA THR A 16 4.97 9.47 1.39
C THR A 16 4.59 9.04 2.80
N GLY A 17 3.46 8.35 2.96
CA GLY A 17 2.96 7.96 4.27
C GLY A 17 3.76 6.84 4.91
N VAL A 18 4.04 5.79 4.16
CA VAL A 18 4.79 4.64 4.64
C VAL A 18 6.30 4.83 4.43
N ASN A 19 6.67 5.61 3.43
CA ASN A 19 8.06 5.89 3.08
C ASN A 19 8.84 4.60 2.79
N VAL A 20 8.32 3.80 1.87
CA VAL A 20 8.91 2.51 1.53
C VAL A 20 10.29 2.70 0.90
N GLN A 21 11.26 1.98 1.44
CA GLN A 21 12.63 1.95 0.91
C GLN A 21 12.90 0.60 0.27
N PRO A 22 13.79 0.52 -0.73
CA PRO A 22 14.15 -0.76 -1.33
C PRO A 22 14.66 -1.76 -0.29
N GLY A 23 14.11 -2.97 -0.33
CA GLY A 23 14.46 -4.04 0.58
C GLY A 23 13.80 -3.96 1.96
N GLN A 24 12.96 -2.97 2.19
CA GLN A 24 12.29 -2.79 3.48
C GLN A 24 11.11 -3.74 3.64
N GLU A 25 10.90 -4.23 4.85
CA GLU A 25 9.66 -4.90 5.21
C GLU A 25 8.62 -3.85 5.63
N VAL A 26 7.41 -4.02 5.16
CA VAL A 26 6.33 -3.05 5.39
C VAL A 26 5.14 -3.76 6.03
N VAL A 27 4.56 -3.15 7.06
CA VAL A 27 3.31 -3.62 7.65
C VAL A 27 2.24 -2.57 7.38
N VAL A 28 1.17 -2.98 6.72
CA VAL A 28 0.04 -2.11 6.41
C VAL A 28 -1.13 -2.49 7.31
N ARG A 29 -1.60 -1.56 8.11
CA ARG A 29 -2.82 -1.76 8.89
C ARG A 29 -4.02 -1.32 8.08
N ALA A 30 -5.02 -2.18 8.02
CA ALA A 30 -6.17 -1.95 7.17
C ALA A 30 -7.47 -2.29 7.88
N GLY A 31 -8.49 -1.49 7.61
CA GLY A 31 -9.85 -1.83 7.98
C GLY A 31 -10.48 -2.74 6.94
N LEU A 32 -11.49 -3.49 7.32
CA LEU A 32 -12.17 -4.43 6.44
C LEU A 32 -13.04 -3.75 5.38
N ASP A 33 -13.21 -2.44 5.48
CA ASP A 33 -14.14 -1.69 4.65
C ASP A 33 -13.69 -1.49 3.20
N GLN A 34 -12.38 -1.55 2.93
CA GLN A 34 -11.85 -1.25 1.61
C GLN A 34 -10.71 -2.19 1.21
N PRO A 35 -11.02 -3.48 1.00
CA PRO A 35 -9.98 -4.45 0.67
C PRO A 35 -9.29 -4.18 -0.67
N GLU A 36 -10.03 -3.67 -1.67
CA GLU A 36 -9.43 -3.32 -2.95
C GLU A 36 -8.39 -2.22 -2.84
N PHE A 37 -8.67 -1.20 -2.04
CA PHE A 37 -7.73 -0.11 -1.84
C PHE A 37 -6.47 -0.58 -1.13
N VAL A 38 -6.64 -1.42 -0.13
CA VAL A 38 -5.50 -2.02 0.59
C VAL A 38 -4.64 -2.83 -0.35
N GLN A 39 -5.24 -3.60 -1.24
CA GLN A 39 -4.51 -4.38 -2.23
C GLN A 39 -3.69 -3.48 -3.16
N MET A 40 -4.25 -2.35 -3.57
CA MET A 40 -3.53 -1.36 -4.38
C MET A 40 -2.32 -0.79 -3.63
N VAL A 41 -2.49 -0.49 -2.34
CA VAL A 41 -1.39 0.00 -1.51
C VAL A 41 -0.28 -1.03 -1.42
N VAL A 42 -0.62 -2.29 -1.22
CA VAL A 42 0.34 -3.40 -1.17
C VAL A 42 1.12 -3.49 -2.48
N GLU A 43 0.43 -3.44 -3.62
CA GLU A 43 1.07 -3.47 -4.92
C GLU A 43 2.05 -2.31 -5.10
N GLU A 44 1.66 -1.11 -4.70
CA GLU A 44 2.52 0.06 -4.81
C GLU A 44 3.76 -0.06 -3.90
N CYS A 45 3.60 -0.66 -2.72
CA CYS A 45 4.74 -0.90 -1.85
C CYS A 45 5.76 -1.84 -2.52
N TYR A 46 5.30 -2.89 -3.17
CA TYR A 46 6.18 -3.79 -3.92
C TYR A 46 6.84 -3.10 -5.11
N LYS A 47 6.11 -2.24 -5.81
CA LYS A 47 6.67 -1.47 -6.92
C LYS A 47 7.80 -0.53 -6.46
N LEU A 48 7.71 -0.03 -5.24
CA LEU A 48 8.72 0.83 -4.67
C LEU A 48 9.93 0.06 -4.11
N GLY A 49 9.88 -1.26 -4.17
CA GLY A 49 11.01 -2.10 -3.81
C GLY A 49 10.91 -2.80 -2.45
N ALA A 50 9.74 -2.81 -1.83
CA ALA A 50 9.56 -3.53 -0.57
C ALA A 50 9.89 -5.01 -0.72
N SER A 51 10.60 -5.58 0.23
CA SER A 51 10.93 -7.01 0.21
C SER A 51 9.76 -7.87 0.68
N LEU A 52 8.96 -7.35 1.60
CA LEU A 52 7.79 -8.05 2.14
C LEU A 52 6.77 -7.02 2.60
N VAL A 53 5.52 -7.22 2.20
CA VAL A 53 4.41 -6.40 2.70
C VAL A 53 3.42 -7.30 3.42
N THR A 54 3.18 -7.02 4.68
CA THR A 54 2.22 -7.73 5.50
C THR A 54 1.01 -6.84 5.75
N VAL A 55 -0.19 -7.40 5.60
CA VAL A 55 -1.42 -6.66 5.89
C VAL A 55 -2.00 -7.15 7.21
N ASP A 56 -2.18 -6.21 8.12
CA ASP A 56 -2.78 -6.48 9.42
C ASP A 56 -4.24 -5.99 9.37
N TRP A 57 -5.16 -6.94 9.33
CA TRP A 57 -6.59 -6.66 9.26
C TRP A 57 -7.16 -6.52 10.68
N GLU A 58 -7.89 -5.47 10.88
CA GLU A 58 -8.62 -5.28 12.14
C GLU A 58 -10.01 -5.91 12.11
#